data_0fef9c67907d3292a95650c9f1739911
#
_entry.id   0fef9c67907d3292a95650c9f1739911
#
_cell.length_a   1.000
_cell.length_b   1.000
_cell.length_c   1.000
_cell.angle_alpha   90.00
_cell.angle_beta   90.00
_cell.angle_gamma   90.00
#
_symmetry.space_group_name_H-M   'P 1'
#
loop_
_entity.id
_entity.type
_entity.pdbx_description
1 polymer ?
#
loop_
_entity_poly.entity_id
_entity_poly.type
_entity_poly.pdbx_seq_one_letter_code
_entity_poly.pdbx_strand_id
1 'polypeptide(L)'
;MDCFRCAAARLFACVTLALTAGVAADAAPAETVRVGIIGASSDAPFFIADAKGYFGAEGLALELMSFDSGAKMVAPLGTGDLDAGGGAVSVGLYNAVKRGVGLKVVADKVHYGPGYGFASLLVRKELVESGKFKSYADLKGLRVAISGVGIGDESVLNEALKRGGLKWGDATPVYMGFAQHPPALANGAVDASITNEPTSTFIQRQGSAVRFAGNDEFYPNQQTAVLLYGEPFIKNRRPVALKFMRAYIRAVRFYNDALAGGRLAGPNGPEVISILTRYSSLKDADLYRVITPPAIDPNGAVNLESLTKDWQFFKDTGQLDGKVGPSDIVDTSFAAEAVAAFGPYVAGTPAK
;
A
#
# COMPACT_ATOMS: atom_id res chain seq x y z
N MET A 1 58.67 42.56 77.03
CA MET A 1 59.45 41.35 76.80
C MET A 1 58.65 40.42 75.92
N ASP A 2 59.12 40.34 74.70
CA ASP A 2 59.21 39.23 73.81
C ASP A 2 57.91 38.53 73.33
N CYS A 3 57.58 38.74 72.13
CA CYS A 3 57.99 38.04 70.91
C CYS A 3 57.22 36.77 70.69
N PHE A 4 56.43 36.65 69.65
CA PHE A 4 56.73 35.87 68.49
C PHE A 4 55.56 35.90 67.41
N ARG A 5 55.95 36.29 66.25
CA ARG A 5 55.13 36.17 65.01
C ARG A 5 54.96 34.73 64.62
N CYS A 6 53.76 34.36 64.18
CA CYS A 6 53.59 33.23 63.25
C CYS A 6 52.63 33.62 62.16
N ALA A 7 53.12 33.67 60.90
CA ALA A 7 52.38 33.88 59.70
C ALA A 7 51.67 32.60 59.27
N ALA A 8 50.39 32.67 59.09
CA ALA A 8 49.63 31.58 58.43
C ALA A 8 49.34 31.96 56.98
N ALA A 9 50.00 31.26 56.07
CA ALA A 9 49.79 31.35 54.58
C ALA A 9 48.41 30.72 54.24
N ARG A 10 47.54 31.55 53.64
CA ARG A 10 46.29 31.07 53.09
C ARG A 10 46.57 30.66 51.66
N LEU A 11 46.55 29.33 51.34
CA LEU A 11 46.48 28.78 50.00
C LEU A 11 45.08 29.05 49.48
N PHE A 12 44.97 29.88 48.40
CA PHE A 12 43.81 29.99 47.57
C PHE A 12 43.85 28.87 46.50
N ALA A 13 43.05 27.84 46.66
CA ALA A 13 42.82 26.84 45.66
C ALA A 13 41.79 27.41 44.67
N CYS A 14 42.25 27.88 43.49
CA CYS A 14 41.38 28.19 42.35
C CYS A 14 40.85 26.90 41.76
N VAL A 15 39.61 26.55 42.07
CA VAL A 15 38.85 25.50 41.33
C VAL A 15 38.34 26.15 40.06
N THR A 16 38.99 25.90 38.94
CA THR A 16 38.51 26.21 37.59
C THR A 16 37.42 25.22 37.23
N LEU A 17 36.17 25.64 37.38
CA LEU A 17 35.01 24.91 36.89
C LEU A 17 34.95 25.06 35.37
N ALA A 18 35.45 24.05 34.62
CA ALA A 18 35.29 23.99 33.17
C ALA A 18 33.82 23.71 32.83
N LEU A 19 33.04 24.76 32.52
CA LEU A 19 31.75 24.61 31.85
C LEU A 19 31.99 24.03 30.47
N THR A 20 31.81 22.73 30.33
CA THR A 20 31.58 22.12 28.98
C THR A 20 30.19 22.54 28.54
N ALA A 21 30.11 23.65 27.80
CA ALA A 21 28.93 23.98 27.00
C ALA A 21 28.76 22.87 25.97
N GLY A 22 27.89 21.90 26.27
CA GLY A 22 27.42 20.94 25.28
C GLY A 22 26.70 21.72 24.19
N VAL A 23 27.34 21.87 23.07
CA VAL A 23 26.68 22.36 21.85
C VAL A 23 25.61 21.32 21.55
N ALA A 24 24.36 21.61 21.93
CA ALA A 24 23.21 20.92 21.36
C ALA A 24 23.31 21.17 19.86
N ALA A 25 23.69 20.15 19.10
CA ALA A 25 23.57 20.21 17.66
C ALA A 25 22.09 20.42 17.36
N ASP A 26 21.70 21.62 16.92
CA ASP A 26 20.40 21.87 16.36
C ASP A 26 20.18 20.84 15.27
N ALA A 27 19.29 19.86 15.53
CA ALA A 27 18.91 18.90 14.52
C ALA A 27 18.31 19.71 13.36
N ALA A 28 18.87 19.57 12.18
CA ALA A 28 18.31 20.20 10.98
C ALA A 28 16.81 19.88 10.90
N PRO A 29 15.97 20.86 10.53
CA PRO A 29 14.53 20.62 10.45
C PRO A 29 14.25 19.44 9.53
N ALA A 30 13.30 18.56 9.93
CA ALA A 30 12.94 17.39 9.15
C ALA A 30 12.40 17.82 7.79
N GLU A 31 12.84 17.13 6.73
CA GLU A 31 12.38 17.39 5.37
C GLU A 31 10.96 16.83 5.18
N THR A 32 10.00 17.66 4.83
CA THR A 32 8.62 17.25 4.59
C THR A 32 8.51 16.47 3.27
N VAL A 33 7.81 15.31 3.34
CA VAL A 33 7.40 14.49 2.19
C VAL A 33 5.89 14.39 2.15
N ARG A 34 5.27 14.86 1.08
CA ARG A 34 3.82 14.83 0.87
C ARG A 34 3.42 13.52 0.21
N VAL A 35 2.57 12.74 0.90
CA VAL A 35 2.23 11.37 0.51
C VAL A 35 0.74 11.22 0.31
N GLY A 36 0.34 10.85 -0.91
CA GLY A 36 -1.05 10.49 -1.22
C GLY A 36 -1.40 9.10 -0.69
N ILE A 37 -2.50 9.02 0.06
CA ILE A 37 -3.07 7.78 0.61
C ILE A 37 -4.55 7.65 0.24
N ILE A 38 -5.10 6.45 0.35
CA ILE A 38 -6.55 6.18 0.20
C ILE A 38 -7.23 5.87 1.54
N GLY A 39 -6.49 5.87 2.65
CA GLY A 39 -7.01 5.64 4.00
C GLY A 39 -7.42 4.19 4.28
N ALA A 40 -6.92 3.22 3.48
CA ALA A 40 -7.24 1.80 3.59
C ALA A 40 -6.13 1.00 4.29
N SER A 41 -6.40 -0.28 4.59
CA SER A 41 -5.41 -1.22 5.14
C SER A 41 -4.18 -1.40 4.23
N SER A 42 -4.33 -1.15 2.94
CA SER A 42 -3.23 -1.16 1.97
C SER A 42 -2.21 -0.02 2.17
N ASP A 43 -2.53 1.01 2.97
CA ASP A 43 -1.60 2.08 3.34
C ASP A 43 -0.78 1.75 4.61
N ALA A 44 -0.91 0.53 5.13
CA ALA A 44 -0.22 0.06 6.33
C ALA A 44 1.27 0.43 6.40
N PRO A 45 2.09 0.30 5.34
CA PRO A 45 3.50 0.67 5.40
C PRO A 45 3.74 2.15 5.75
N PHE A 46 2.92 3.08 5.23
CA PHE A 46 3.04 4.50 5.57
C PHE A 46 2.70 4.74 7.04
N PHE A 47 1.61 4.14 7.51
CA PHE A 47 1.15 4.28 8.89
C PHE A 47 2.13 3.65 9.89
N ILE A 48 2.71 2.50 9.55
CA ILE A 48 3.71 1.82 10.37
C ILE A 48 4.99 2.67 10.42
N ALA A 49 5.48 3.14 9.26
CA ALA A 49 6.70 3.93 9.22
C ALA A 49 6.60 5.23 10.03
N ASP A 50 5.43 5.88 9.99
CA ASP A 50 5.15 7.07 10.80
C ASP A 50 5.04 6.71 12.29
N ALA A 51 4.21 5.75 12.65
CA ALA A 51 3.97 5.32 14.02
C ALA A 51 5.23 4.79 14.72
N LYS A 52 6.12 4.11 13.99
CA LYS A 52 7.40 3.56 14.48
C LYS A 52 8.54 4.59 14.43
N GLY A 53 8.28 5.80 13.93
CA GLY A 53 9.30 6.83 13.80
C GLY A 53 10.37 6.56 12.74
N TYR A 54 10.12 5.65 11.77
CA TYR A 54 11.11 5.30 10.75
C TYR A 54 11.39 6.48 9.82
N PHE A 55 10.38 7.30 9.51
CA PHE A 55 10.60 8.55 8.76
C PHE A 55 11.41 9.55 9.56
N GLY A 56 11.10 9.76 10.84
CA GLY A 56 11.86 10.64 11.72
C GLY A 56 13.33 10.23 11.86
N ALA A 57 13.62 8.92 11.92
CA ALA A 57 14.99 8.41 11.95
C ALA A 57 15.79 8.72 10.66
N GLU A 58 15.11 8.91 9.53
CA GLU A 58 15.70 9.36 8.27
C GLU A 58 15.70 10.89 8.12
N GLY A 59 15.27 11.64 9.16
CA GLY A 59 15.16 13.10 9.13
C GLY A 59 14.00 13.61 8.28
N LEU A 60 12.93 12.81 8.15
CA LEU A 60 11.74 13.12 7.35
C LEU A 60 10.52 13.35 8.25
N ALA A 61 9.65 14.26 7.81
CA ALA A 61 8.28 14.44 8.33
C ALA A 61 7.29 14.12 7.22
N LEU A 62 6.22 13.36 7.55
CA LEU A 62 5.17 13.04 6.58
C LEU A 62 4.00 14.02 6.66
N GLU A 63 3.55 14.43 5.48
CA GLU A 63 2.25 15.05 5.29
C GLU A 63 1.37 14.08 4.48
N LEU A 64 0.40 13.43 5.16
CA LEU A 64 -0.50 12.46 4.54
C LEU A 64 -1.71 13.19 3.95
N MET A 65 -1.93 13.02 2.66
CA MET A 65 -3.02 13.63 1.90
C MET A 65 -3.98 12.56 1.39
N SER A 66 -5.25 12.63 1.78
CA SER A 66 -6.25 11.64 1.40
C SER A 66 -6.82 11.88 0.00
N PHE A 67 -6.91 10.80 -0.79
CA PHE A 67 -7.49 10.76 -2.13
C PHE A 67 -8.51 9.64 -2.24
N ASP A 68 -9.52 9.80 -3.09
CA ASP A 68 -10.51 8.74 -3.34
C ASP A 68 -9.94 7.58 -4.16
N SER A 69 -8.86 7.80 -4.91
CA SER A 69 -8.21 6.77 -5.73
C SER A 69 -6.79 7.17 -6.14
N GLY A 70 -5.95 6.18 -6.51
CA GLY A 70 -4.63 6.42 -7.06
C GLY A 70 -4.64 7.23 -8.37
N ALA A 71 -5.69 7.14 -9.17
CA ALA A 71 -5.83 7.91 -10.39
C ALA A 71 -5.86 9.43 -10.14
N LYS A 72 -6.45 9.87 -9.01
CA LYS A 72 -6.47 11.29 -8.60
C LYS A 72 -5.12 11.81 -8.12
N MET A 73 -4.16 10.94 -7.80
CA MET A 73 -2.80 11.31 -7.39
C MET A 73 -1.89 11.61 -8.59
N VAL A 74 -2.25 11.15 -9.81
CA VAL A 74 -1.40 11.24 -11.00
C VAL A 74 -1.02 12.68 -11.34
N ALA A 75 -1.99 13.59 -11.36
CA ALA A 75 -1.72 15.00 -11.67
C ALA A 75 -0.86 15.68 -10.58
N PRO A 76 -1.20 15.60 -9.28
CA PRO A 76 -0.36 16.15 -8.20
C PRO A 76 1.06 15.58 -8.14
N LEU A 77 1.27 14.29 -8.47
CA LEU A 77 2.60 13.71 -8.59
C LEU A 77 3.39 14.32 -9.75
N GLY A 78 2.71 14.53 -10.89
CA GLY A 78 3.35 15.13 -12.06
C GLY A 78 3.73 16.60 -11.87
N THR A 79 2.93 17.38 -11.14
CA THR A 79 3.20 18.79 -10.83
C THR A 79 4.18 18.99 -9.67
N GLY A 80 4.39 17.97 -8.85
CA GLY A 80 5.18 18.03 -7.61
C GLY A 80 4.39 18.57 -6.41
N ASP A 81 3.06 18.64 -6.48
CA ASP A 81 2.20 18.92 -5.32
C ASP A 81 2.16 17.72 -4.36
N LEU A 82 2.38 16.52 -4.89
CA LEU A 82 2.71 15.29 -4.16
C LEU A 82 4.13 14.83 -4.51
N ASP A 83 4.85 14.32 -3.52
CA ASP A 83 6.17 13.71 -3.67
C ASP A 83 6.03 12.20 -3.96
N ALA A 84 5.18 11.51 -3.19
CA ALA A 84 4.90 10.08 -3.31
C ALA A 84 3.41 9.79 -3.20
N GLY A 85 2.98 8.61 -3.64
CA GLY A 85 1.59 8.18 -3.49
C GLY A 85 1.43 6.68 -3.63
N GLY A 86 0.39 6.13 -2.99
CA GLY A 86 0.10 4.71 -3.06
C GLY A 86 -1.22 4.42 -3.75
N GLY A 87 -1.19 3.78 -4.92
CA GLY A 87 -2.42 3.53 -5.66
C GLY A 87 -2.31 2.45 -6.72
N ALA A 88 -3.46 2.11 -7.32
CA ALA A 88 -3.53 1.13 -8.40
C ALA A 88 -2.89 1.65 -9.69
N VAL A 89 -2.23 0.77 -10.42
CA VAL A 89 -1.85 1.03 -11.81
C VAL A 89 -3.11 1.05 -12.67
N SER A 90 -3.21 2.02 -13.56
CA SER A 90 -4.44 2.25 -14.33
C SER A 90 -4.14 2.70 -15.77
N VAL A 91 -5.13 2.53 -16.65
CA VAL A 91 -5.14 3.12 -17.99
C VAL A 91 -4.85 4.63 -17.92
N GLY A 92 -5.42 5.32 -16.93
CA GLY A 92 -5.19 6.74 -16.71
C GLY A 92 -3.72 7.08 -16.44
N LEU A 93 -2.99 6.23 -15.68
CA LEU A 93 -1.58 6.38 -15.41
C LEU A 93 -0.75 6.24 -16.70
N TYR A 94 -0.94 5.17 -17.48
CA TYR A 94 -0.23 4.99 -18.76
C TYR A 94 -0.49 6.15 -19.72
N ASN A 95 -1.74 6.58 -19.83
CA ASN A 95 -2.12 7.71 -20.67
C ASN A 95 -1.53 9.05 -20.19
N ALA A 96 -1.34 9.24 -18.88
CA ALA A 96 -0.69 10.42 -18.34
C ALA A 96 0.80 10.43 -18.70
N VAL A 97 1.50 9.30 -18.50
CA VAL A 97 2.92 9.16 -18.89
C VAL A 97 3.10 9.37 -20.39
N LYS A 98 2.21 8.81 -21.22
CA LYS A 98 2.21 9.05 -22.68
C LYS A 98 2.10 10.55 -23.03
N ARG A 99 1.38 11.34 -22.23
CA ARG A 99 1.25 12.80 -22.42
C ARG A 99 2.39 13.60 -21.77
N GLY A 100 3.42 12.92 -21.26
CA GLY A 100 4.60 13.57 -20.68
C GLY A 100 4.50 13.88 -19.18
N VAL A 101 3.49 13.36 -18.49
CA VAL A 101 3.45 13.45 -17.02
C VAL A 101 4.52 12.54 -16.44
N GLY A 102 5.52 13.14 -15.80
CA GLY A 102 6.64 12.41 -15.22
C GLY A 102 6.27 11.80 -13.88
N LEU A 103 6.18 10.46 -13.84
CA LEU A 103 6.04 9.67 -12.62
C LEU A 103 6.60 8.25 -12.82
N LYS A 104 6.95 7.57 -11.74
CA LYS A 104 7.44 6.19 -11.77
C LYS A 104 6.79 5.34 -10.69
N VAL A 105 6.57 4.07 -11.02
CA VAL A 105 6.31 2.98 -10.07
C VAL A 105 7.66 2.56 -9.48
N VAL A 106 7.82 2.68 -8.16
CA VAL A 106 9.13 2.49 -7.51
C VAL A 106 9.17 1.31 -6.53
N ALA A 107 8.01 0.82 -6.08
CA ALA A 107 7.94 -0.38 -5.22
C ALA A 107 6.55 -1.02 -5.26
N ASP A 108 6.47 -2.29 -4.81
CA ASP A 108 5.22 -2.95 -4.46
C ASP A 108 4.55 -2.25 -3.27
N LYS A 109 3.25 -2.14 -3.32
CA LYS A 109 2.41 -1.71 -2.20
C LYS A 109 1.37 -2.76 -1.82
N VAL A 110 0.84 -3.49 -2.80
CA VAL A 110 -0.11 -4.60 -2.61
C VAL A 110 -0.09 -5.52 -3.82
N HIS A 111 0.00 -6.81 -3.56
CA HIS A 111 -0.29 -7.86 -4.54
C HIS A 111 -1.13 -8.99 -3.91
N TYR A 112 -1.71 -9.87 -4.74
CA TYR A 112 -2.44 -11.05 -4.26
C TYR A 112 -1.48 -12.21 -4.04
N GLY A 113 -0.78 -12.22 -2.90
CA GLY A 113 0.06 -13.36 -2.50
C GLY A 113 -0.79 -14.58 -2.11
N PRO A 114 -0.23 -15.81 -2.17
CA PRO A 114 -0.94 -17.03 -1.79
C PRO A 114 -1.47 -16.97 -0.36
N GLY A 115 -2.79 -17.12 -0.18
CA GLY A 115 -3.48 -16.99 1.10
C GLY A 115 -3.70 -15.54 1.57
N TYR A 116 -3.31 -14.56 0.78
CA TYR A 116 -3.45 -13.13 1.05
C TYR A 116 -4.21 -12.42 -0.09
N GLY A 117 -5.26 -13.07 -0.57
CA GLY A 117 -6.17 -12.51 -1.56
C GLY A 117 -7.10 -11.47 -0.93
N PHE A 118 -6.53 -10.36 -0.55
CA PHE A 118 -7.17 -9.24 0.12
C PHE A 118 -8.45 -8.70 -0.57
N ALA A 119 -8.78 -9.20 -1.76
CA ALA A 119 -10.05 -9.04 -2.45
C ALA A 119 -10.67 -10.41 -2.77
N SER A 120 -11.99 -10.43 -2.96
CA SER A 120 -12.74 -11.64 -3.22
C SER A 120 -13.79 -11.44 -4.30
N LEU A 121 -14.02 -12.51 -5.07
CA LEU A 121 -15.25 -12.68 -5.83
C LEU A 121 -16.37 -13.09 -4.86
N LEU A 122 -17.27 -12.16 -4.62
CA LEU A 122 -18.48 -12.37 -3.82
C LEU A 122 -19.65 -12.62 -4.76
N VAL A 123 -20.52 -13.55 -4.39
CA VAL A 123 -21.74 -13.86 -5.15
C VAL A 123 -22.94 -13.78 -4.19
N ARG A 124 -24.03 -13.19 -4.66
CA ARG A 124 -25.26 -13.12 -3.86
C ARG A 124 -25.62 -14.48 -3.29
N LYS A 125 -25.89 -14.50 -2.00
CA LYS A 125 -26.19 -15.73 -1.25
C LYS A 125 -27.33 -16.54 -1.88
N GLU A 126 -28.39 -15.87 -2.33
CA GLU A 126 -29.53 -16.48 -3.00
C GLU A 126 -29.15 -17.28 -4.25
N LEU A 127 -28.19 -16.78 -5.06
CA LEU A 127 -27.75 -17.47 -6.29
C LEU A 127 -26.98 -18.76 -5.96
N VAL A 128 -26.21 -18.74 -4.88
CA VAL A 128 -25.48 -19.93 -4.43
C VAL A 128 -26.40 -20.94 -3.79
N GLU A 129 -27.28 -20.52 -2.88
CA GLU A 129 -28.21 -21.41 -2.18
C GLU A 129 -29.26 -22.04 -3.10
N SER A 130 -29.72 -21.30 -4.12
CA SER A 130 -30.63 -21.86 -5.14
C SER A 130 -29.93 -22.77 -6.15
N GLY A 131 -28.60 -22.90 -6.11
CA GLY A 131 -27.81 -23.67 -7.06
C GLY A 131 -27.71 -23.06 -8.45
N LYS A 132 -28.07 -21.79 -8.62
CA LYS A 132 -27.90 -21.04 -9.88
C LYS A 132 -26.45 -20.61 -10.11
N PHE A 133 -25.62 -20.55 -9.04
CA PHE A 133 -24.20 -20.27 -9.12
C PHE A 133 -23.41 -21.38 -8.44
N LYS A 134 -22.58 -22.12 -9.20
CA LYS A 134 -21.77 -23.25 -8.72
C LYS A 134 -20.31 -23.15 -9.17
N SER A 135 -20.04 -22.39 -10.23
CA SER A 135 -18.73 -22.31 -10.87
C SER A 135 -18.53 -20.97 -11.54
N TYR A 136 -17.29 -20.69 -11.96
CA TYR A 136 -16.97 -19.46 -12.74
C TYR A 136 -17.75 -19.38 -14.07
N ALA A 137 -18.19 -20.51 -14.65
CA ALA A 137 -19.01 -20.51 -15.86
C ALA A 137 -20.37 -19.82 -15.66
N ASP A 138 -20.87 -19.83 -14.44
CA ASP A 138 -22.16 -19.22 -14.06
C ASP A 138 -22.08 -17.69 -13.94
N LEU A 139 -20.88 -17.09 -14.13
CA LEU A 139 -20.74 -15.64 -14.29
C LEU A 139 -21.39 -15.12 -15.56
N LYS A 140 -21.67 -15.99 -16.56
CA LYS A 140 -22.29 -15.59 -17.82
C LYS A 140 -23.61 -14.88 -17.61
N GLY A 141 -23.71 -13.66 -18.13
CA GLY A 141 -24.90 -12.81 -18.05
C GLY A 141 -25.10 -12.12 -16.70
N LEU A 142 -24.25 -12.35 -15.70
CA LEU A 142 -24.35 -11.69 -14.41
C LEU A 142 -23.84 -10.25 -14.46
N ARG A 143 -24.41 -9.39 -13.61
CA ARG A 143 -23.95 -8.05 -13.30
C ARG A 143 -22.92 -8.14 -12.18
N VAL A 144 -21.69 -7.72 -12.44
CA VAL A 144 -20.58 -7.84 -11.49
C VAL A 144 -20.08 -6.46 -11.11
N ALA A 145 -20.23 -6.08 -9.84
CA ALA A 145 -19.70 -4.82 -9.33
C ALA A 145 -18.17 -4.87 -9.27
N ILE A 146 -17.53 -3.83 -9.82
CA ILE A 146 -16.07 -3.58 -9.73
C ILE A 146 -15.83 -2.09 -9.46
N SER A 147 -14.66 -1.75 -8.89
CA SER A 147 -14.48 -0.43 -8.27
C SER A 147 -14.27 0.72 -9.27
N GLY A 148 -13.94 0.46 -10.53
CA GLY A 148 -13.76 1.53 -11.52
C GLY A 148 -13.37 1.05 -12.91
N VAL A 149 -13.41 1.98 -13.85
CA VAL A 149 -13.03 1.77 -15.26
C VAL A 149 -11.50 1.90 -15.41
N GLY A 150 -10.90 1.03 -16.22
CA GLY A 150 -9.47 1.11 -16.58
C GLY A 150 -8.52 0.86 -15.41
N ILE A 151 -8.93 0.05 -14.45
CA ILE A 151 -8.11 -0.37 -13.31
C ILE A 151 -8.02 -1.90 -13.24
N GLY A 152 -7.09 -2.42 -12.43
CA GLY A 152 -6.81 -3.85 -12.33
C GLY A 152 -8.02 -4.75 -12.04
N ASP A 153 -9.11 -4.24 -11.44
CA ASP A 153 -10.33 -5.01 -11.18
C ASP A 153 -11.00 -5.54 -12.45
N GLU A 154 -10.89 -4.84 -13.58
CA GLU A 154 -11.38 -5.34 -14.88
C GLU A 154 -10.58 -6.57 -15.33
N SER A 155 -9.26 -6.53 -15.19
CA SER A 155 -8.39 -7.67 -15.50
C SER A 155 -8.67 -8.85 -14.55
N VAL A 156 -8.93 -8.58 -13.26
CA VAL A 156 -9.35 -9.60 -12.28
C VAL A 156 -10.65 -10.27 -12.71
N LEU A 157 -11.67 -9.50 -13.08
CA LEU A 157 -12.93 -10.05 -13.59
C LEU A 157 -12.71 -10.88 -14.87
N ASN A 158 -11.86 -10.40 -15.78
CA ASN A 158 -11.51 -11.15 -16.98
C ASN A 158 -10.85 -12.50 -16.66
N GLU A 159 -9.97 -12.57 -15.66
CA GLU A 159 -9.37 -13.83 -15.25
C GLU A 159 -10.40 -14.78 -14.60
N ALA A 160 -11.34 -14.26 -13.81
CA ALA A 160 -12.46 -15.05 -13.29
C ALA A 160 -13.32 -15.61 -14.44
N LEU A 161 -13.63 -14.81 -15.46
CA LEU A 161 -14.36 -15.24 -16.67
C LEU A 161 -13.60 -16.34 -17.41
N LYS A 162 -12.31 -16.19 -17.63
CA LYS A 162 -11.46 -17.20 -18.29
C LYS A 162 -11.47 -18.54 -17.54
N ARG A 163 -11.49 -18.54 -16.19
CA ARG A 163 -11.64 -19.76 -15.39
C ARG A 163 -12.94 -20.50 -15.67
N GLY A 164 -14.00 -19.78 -16.06
CA GLY A 164 -15.28 -20.33 -16.47
C GLY A 164 -15.38 -20.66 -17.98
N GLY A 165 -14.29 -20.55 -18.74
CA GLY A 165 -14.32 -20.69 -20.21
C GLY A 165 -15.04 -19.54 -20.91
N LEU A 166 -15.21 -18.40 -20.25
CA LEU A 166 -15.87 -17.20 -20.72
C LEU A 166 -14.85 -16.17 -21.22
N LYS A 167 -15.34 -15.15 -21.92
CA LYS A 167 -14.55 -14.01 -22.40
C LYS A 167 -15.06 -12.69 -21.81
N TRP A 168 -14.24 -11.64 -21.89
CA TRP A 168 -14.66 -10.29 -21.57
C TRP A 168 -15.93 -9.90 -22.34
N GLY A 169 -16.93 -9.40 -21.61
CA GLY A 169 -18.26 -9.09 -22.14
C GLY A 169 -19.29 -10.19 -21.94
N ASP A 170 -18.93 -11.42 -21.53
CA ASP A 170 -19.91 -12.46 -21.18
C ASP A 170 -20.58 -12.21 -19.80
N ALA A 171 -20.02 -11.36 -18.96
CA ALA A 171 -20.66 -10.73 -17.80
C ALA A 171 -20.70 -9.21 -17.97
N THR A 172 -21.59 -8.54 -17.26
CA THR A 172 -21.74 -7.07 -17.33
C THR A 172 -21.03 -6.44 -16.14
N PRO A 173 -19.88 -5.75 -16.33
CA PRO A 173 -19.28 -4.97 -15.25
C PRO A 173 -20.16 -3.79 -14.88
N VAL A 174 -20.36 -3.57 -13.58
CA VAL A 174 -21.08 -2.41 -13.02
C VAL A 174 -20.09 -1.62 -12.16
N TYR A 175 -19.76 -0.41 -12.59
CA TYR A 175 -18.72 0.40 -11.97
C TYR A 175 -19.27 1.20 -10.80
N MET A 176 -18.77 0.92 -9.59
CA MET A 176 -19.16 1.64 -8.37
C MET A 176 -18.09 1.50 -7.28
N GLY A 177 -17.93 2.49 -6.42
CA GLY A 177 -16.99 2.41 -5.31
C GLY A 177 -17.35 1.31 -4.31
N PHE A 178 -16.36 0.75 -3.60
CA PHE A 178 -16.54 -0.38 -2.68
C PHE A 178 -17.63 -0.14 -1.62
N ALA A 179 -17.82 1.09 -1.14
CA ALA A 179 -18.86 1.43 -0.19
C ALA A 179 -20.30 1.20 -0.73
N GLN A 180 -20.46 1.13 -2.05
CA GLN A 180 -21.75 0.88 -2.72
C GLN A 180 -22.02 -0.61 -2.97
N HIS A 181 -21.01 -1.48 -2.88
CA HIS A 181 -21.16 -2.92 -3.12
C HIS A 181 -22.14 -3.59 -2.13
N PRO A 182 -22.10 -3.32 -0.79
CA PRO A 182 -23.01 -3.93 0.16
C PRO A 182 -24.49 -3.69 -0.18
N PRO A 183 -24.98 -2.44 -0.31
CA PRO A 183 -26.38 -2.21 -0.66
C PRO A 183 -26.73 -2.73 -2.07
N ALA A 184 -25.83 -2.69 -3.05
CA ALA A 184 -26.08 -3.18 -4.41
C ALA A 184 -26.27 -4.71 -4.46
N LEU A 185 -25.49 -5.46 -3.67
CA LEU A 185 -25.67 -6.91 -3.52
C LEU A 185 -26.97 -7.24 -2.73
N ALA A 186 -27.24 -6.51 -1.66
CA ALA A 186 -28.40 -6.76 -0.82
C ALA A 186 -29.73 -6.51 -1.55
N ASN A 187 -29.84 -5.48 -2.39
CA ASN A 187 -31.04 -5.15 -3.14
C ASN A 187 -31.10 -5.80 -4.53
N GLY A 188 -30.10 -6.58 -4.94
CA GLY A 188 -30.07 -7.27 -6.21
C GLY A 188 -29.77 -6.35 -7.42
N ALA A 189 -29.25 -5.16 -7.22
CA ALA A 189 -28.77 -4.31 -8.31
C ALA A 189 -27.58 -4.94 -9.05
N VAL A 190 -26.76 -5.74 -8.35
CA VAL A 190 -25.70 -6.58 -8.90
C VAL A 190 -25.82 -8.00 -8.37
N ASP A 191 -25.27 -8.96 -9.11
CA ASP A 191 -25.37 -10.39 -8.82
C ASP A 191 -24.11 -10.95 -8.16
N ALA A 192 -22.98 -10.33 -8.44
CA ALA A 192 -21.67 -10.62 -7.88
C ALA A 192 -20.83 -9.35 -7.75
N SER A 193 -19.68 -9.45 -7.08
CA SER A 193 -18.73 -8.33 -7.01
C SER A 193 -17.28 -8.80 -6.80
N ILE A 194 -16.32 -8.03 -7.30
CA ILE A 194 -14.93 -8.09 -6.89
C ILE A 194 -14.75 -7.01 -5.81
N THR A 195 -14.53 -7.42 -4.56
CA THR A 195 -14.58 -6.50 -3.42
C THR A 195 -13.39 -6.69 -2.50
N ASN A 196 -12.71 -5.58 -2.18
CA ASN A 196 -11.58 -5.55 -1.26
C ASN A 196 -12.01 -5.63 0.21
N GLU A 197 -11.10 -6.09 1.05
CA GLU A 197 -11.24 -5.96 2.51
C GLU A 197 -11.12 -4.47 2.95
N PRO A 198 -11.82 -4.03 3.98
CA PRO A 198 -12.70 -4.81 4.88
C PRO A 198 -14.13 -5.02 4.37
N THR A 199 -14.51 -4.41 3.25
CA THR A 199 -15.88 -4.43 2.71
C THR A 199 -16.33 -5.85 2.36
N SER A 200 -15.41 -6.70 1.87
CA SER A 200 -15.68 -8.11 1.58
C SER A 200 -16.17 -8.85 2.83
N THR A 201 -15.44 -8.76 3.93
CA THR A 201 -15.84 -9.37 5.22
C THR A 201 -17.15 -8.77 5.76
N PHE A 202 -17.36 -7.47 5.62
CA PHE A 202 -18.59 -6.80 6.04
C PHE A 202 -19.81 -7.35 5.29
N ILE A 203 -19.75 -7.49 3.96
CA ILE A 203 -20.83 -8.08 3.12
C ILE A 203 -21.16 -9.50 3.56
N GLN A 204 -20.13 -10.32 3.83
CA GLN A 204 -20.30 -11.70 4.27
C GLN A 204 -20.98 -11.76 5.64
N ARG A 205 -20.60 -10.90 6.58
CA ARG A 205 -21.23 -10.80 7.91
C ARG A 205 -22.68 -10.34 7.84
N GLN A 206 -23.02 -9.46 6.90
CA GLN A 206 -24.41 -9.07 6.64
C GLN A 206 -25.24 -10.17 6.00
N GLY A 207 -24.61 -11.20 5.43
CA GLY A 207 -25.29 -12.34 4.82
C GLY A 207 -25.92 -12.06 3.46
N SER A 208 -25.59 -10.92 2.80
CA SER A 208 -26.11 -10.59 1.47
C SER A 208 -25.38 -11.34 0.34
N ALA A 209 -24.12 -11.68 0.55
CA ALA A 209 -23.33 -12.48 -0.40
C ALA A 209 -22.37 -13.41 0.36
N VAL A 210 -21.87 -14.42 -0.36
CA VAL A 210 -20.87 -15.37 0.12
C VAL A 210 -19.57 -15.20 -0.69
N ARG A 211 -18.42 -15.45 -0.06
CA ARG A 211 -17.14 -15.53 -0.75
C ARG A 211 -17.12 -16.81 -1.57
N PHE A 212 -17.06 -16.68 -2.89
CA PHE A 212 -16.86 -17.80 -3.80
C PHE A 212 -15.37 -18.16 -3.92
N ALA A 213 -14.53 -17.16 -4.13
CA ALA A 213 -13.08 -17.33 -4.21
C ALA A 213 -12.33 -16.05 -3.81
N GLY A 214 -11.13 -16.19 -3.27
CA GLY A 214 -10.19 -15.08 -3.17
C GLY A 214 -9.54 -14.78 -4.52
N ASN A 215 -9.15 -13.53 -4.74
CA ASN A 215 -8.53 -13.17 -6.00
C ASN A 215 -7.18 -13.87 -6.21
N ASP A 216 -6.46 -14.20 -5.12
CA ASP A 216 -5.24 -15.01 -5.15
C ASP A 216 -5.43 -16.43 -5.72
N GLU A 217 -6.65 -16.98 -5.68
CA GLU A 217 -6.95 -18.33 -6.16
C GLU A 217 -7.09 -18.39 -7.69
N PHE A 218 -7.55 -17.32 -8.32
CA PHE A 218 -7.77 -17.29 -9.78
C PHE A 218 -6.89 -16.28 -10.52
N TYR A 219 -6.35 -15.30 -9.83
CA TYR A 219 -5.34 -14.38 -10.36
C TYR A 219 -4.18 -14.20 -9.34
N PRO A 220 -3.38 -15.25 -9.08
CA PRO A 220 -2.28 -15.17 -8.11
C PRO A 220 -1.24 -14.13 -8.53
N ASN A 221 -0.65 -13.49 -7.53
CA ASN A 221 0.42 -12.50 -7.65
C ASN A 221 0.09 -11.28 -8.51
N GLN A 222 -1.21 -10.94 -8.71
CA GLN A 222 -1.54 -9.69 -9.39
C GLN A 222 -0.99 -8.50 -8.60
N GLN A 223 -0.29 -7.60 -9.29
CA GLN A 223 0.18 -6.32 -8.77
C GLN A 223 -1.00 -5.34 -8.68
N THR A 224 -1.65 -5.28 -7.53
CA THR A 224 -2.90 -4.53 -7.35
C THR A 224 -2.65 -3.05 -7.11
N ALA A 225 -1.66 -2.73 -6.28
CA ALA A 225 -1.27 -1.36 -6.00
C ALA A 225 0.25 -1.22 -5.88
N VAL A 226 0.74 -0.04 -6.18
CA VAL A 226 2.17 0.29 -6.24
C VAL A 226 2.46 1.59 -5.49
N LEU A 227 3.71 1.77 -5.08
CA LEU A 227 4.24 3.04 -4.64
C LEU A 227 4.68 3.84 -5.88
N LEU A 228 4.19 5.06 -5.98
CA LEU A 228 4.47 6.00 -7.05
C LEU A 228 5.33 7.15 -6.53
N TYR A 229 6.33 7.57 -7.31
CA TYR A 229 7.05 8.82 -7.11
C TYR A 229 6.79 9.77 -8.28
N GLY A 230 6.59 11.05 -7.97
CA GLY A 230 6.56 12.11 -8.97
C GLY A 230 7.97 12.40 -9.51
N GLU A 231 8.09 12.74 -10.78
CA GLU A 231 9.38 13.06 -11.40
C GLU A 231 10.10 14.24 -10.72
N PRO A 232 9.41 15.32 -10.27
CA PRO A 232 10.05 16.39 -9.49
C PRO A 232 10.71 15.86 -8.22
N PHE A 233 10.10 14.92 -7.52
CA PHE A 233 10.70 14.28 -6.34
C PHE A 233 11.93 13.44 -6.69
N ILE A 234 11.84 12.67 -7.77
CA ILE A 234 12.95 11.83 -8.27
C ILE A 234 14.14 12.69 -8.68
N LYS A 235 13.92 13.76 -9.46
CA LYS A 235 14.99 14.56 -10.06
C LYS A 235 15.60 15.56 -9.09
N ASN A 236 14.77 16.25 -8.32
CA ASN A 236 15.21 17.40 -7.52
C ASN A 236 15.54 17.01 -6.07
N ARG A 237 15.01 15.87 -5.58
CA ARG A 237 15.13 15.46 -4.17
C ARG A 237 15.48 13.97 -4.04
N ARG A 238 16.29 13.41 -4.97
CA ARG A 238 16.66 11.99 -4.97
C ARG A 238 17.18 11.48 -3.61
N PRO A 239 18.04 12.20 -2.86
CA PRO A 239 18.47 11.74 -1.53
C PRO A 239 17.30 11.58 -0.55
N VAL A 240 16.30 12.47 -0.59
CA VAL A 240 15.08 12.39 0.23
C VAL A 240 14.21 11.21 -0.21
N ALA A 241 14.07 10.99 -1.51
CA ALA A 241 13.34 9.86 -2.07
C ALA A 241 13.95 8.50 -1.64
N LEU A 242 15.28 8.40 -1.54
CA LEU A 242 15.96 7.22 -1.03
C LEU A 242 15.77 7.03 0.48
N LYS A 243 15.85 8.10 1.28
CA LYS A 243 15.52 8.08 2.72
C LYS A 243 14.08 7.60 2.95
N PHE A 244 13.14 8.13 2.16
CA PHE A 244 11.73 7.71 2.22
C PHE A 244 11.59 6.21 1.88
N MET A 245 12.25 5.72 0.84
CA MET A 245 12.22 4.30 0.46
C MET A 245 12.77 3.41 1.58
N ARG A 246 13.87 3.80 2.25
CA ARG A 246 14.39 3.03 3.39
C ARG A 246 13.38 2.92 4.51
N ALA A 247 12.76 4.03 4.91
CA ALA A 247 11.70 4.02 5.93
C ALA A 247 10.51 3.15 5.50
N TYR A 248 10.12 3.23 4.23
CA TYR A 248 9.05 2.41 3.65
C TYR A 248 9.38 0.91 3.70
N ILE A 249 10.55 0.49 3.23
CA ILE A 249 10.97 -0.93 3.24
C ILE A 249 11.07 -1.47 4.68
N ARG A 250 11.57 -0.69 5.65
CA ARG A 250 11.53 -1.09 7.06
C ARG A 250 10.11 -1.36 7.53
N ALA A 251 9.17 -0.51 7.18
CA ALA A 251 7.77 -0.69 7.56
C ALA A 251 7.11 -1.89 6.84
N VAL A 252 7.43 -2.12 5.58
CA VAL A 252 6.97 -3.30 4.83
C VAL A 252 7.47 -4.58 5.49
N ARG A 253 8.74 -4.63 5.91
CA ARG A 253 9.30 -5.79 6.62
C ARG A 253 8.63 -6.01 7.98
N PHE A 254 8.42 -4.94 8.75
CA PHE A 254 7.66 -4.99 10.00
C PHE A 254 6.24 -5.51 9.79
N TYR A 255 5.58 -5.07 8.71
CA TYR A 255 4.26 -5.56 8.31
C TYR A 255 4.29 -7.05 7.96
N ASN A 256 5.30 -7.52 7.22
CA ASN A 256 5.42 -8.94 6.86
C ASN A 256 5.55 -9.83 8.10
N ASP A 257 6.24 -9.38 9.16
CA ASP A 257 6.32 -10.09 10.44
C ASP A 257 4.98 -10.10 11.22
N ALA A 258 3.99 -9.33 10.77
CA ALA A 258 2.63 -9.39 11.29
C ALA A 258 1.76 -10.43 10.58
N LEU A 259 2.21 -10.97 9.44
CA LEU A 259 1.44 -11.89 8.61
C LEU A 259 1.65 -13.35 9.04
N ALA A 260 0.57 -14.07 9.29
CA ALA A 260 0.59 -15.52 9.51
C ALA A 260 -0.77 -16.13 9.13
N GLY A 261 -0.76 -17.23 8.36
CA GLY A 261 -1.96 -18.00 8.02
C GLY A 261 -3.08 -17.18 7.36
N GLY A 262 -2.72 -16.24 6.49
CA GLY A 262 -3.69 -15.38 5.80
C GLY A 262 -4.34 -14.31 6.70
N ARG A 263 -3.71 -13.97 7.84
CA ARG A 263 -4.23 -13.02 8.84
C ARG A 263 -3.10 -12.15 9.39
N LEU A 264 -3.47 -11.07 10.10
CA LEU A 264 -2.56 -10.28 10.94
C LEU A 264 -2.34 -11.00 12.28
N ALA A 265 -1.79 -12.22 12.25
CA ALA A 265 -1.63 -13.11 13.39
C ALA A 265 -0.17 -13.44 13.71
N GLY A 266 0.79 -12.85 12.99
CA GLY A 266 2.21 -12.95 13.30
C GLY A 266 2.62 -12.11 14.51
N PRO A 267 3.89 -12.16 14.92
CA PRO A 267 4.40 -11.49 16.13
C PRO A 267 4.05 -10.00 16.20
N ASN A 268 4.11 -9.28 15.09
CA ASN A 268 3.78 -7.86 15.01
C ASN A 268 2.28 -7.59 14.77
N GLY A 269 1.44 -8.63 14.63
CA GLY A 269 0.03 -8.53 14.29
C GLY A 269 -0.77 -7.60 15.22
N PRO A 270 -0.70 -7.74 16.56
CA PRO A 270 -1.41 -6.87 17.49
C PRO A 270 -1.04 -5.39 17.34
N GLU A 271 0.25 -5.08 17.13
CA GLU A 271 0.72 -3.71 16.94
C GLU A 271 0.26 -3.13 15.60
N VAL A 272 0.34 -3.90 14.51
CA VAL A 272 -0.16 -3.48 13.19
C VAL A 272 -1.66 -3.22 13.21
N ILE A 273 -2.45 -4.07 13.88
CA ILE A 273 -3.90 -3.84 14.07
C ILE A 273 -4.15 -2.52 14.82
N SER A 274 -3.41 -2.26 15.90
CA SER A 274 -3.51 -1.01 16.66
C SER A 274 -3.20 0.21 15.79
N ILE A 275 -2.13 0.15 14.99
CA ILE A 275 -1.75 1.22 14.06
C ILE A 275 -2.83 1.43 13.00
N LEU A 276 -3.30 0.37 12.35
CA LEU A 276 -4.37 0.45 11.33
C LEU A 276 -5.64 1.07 11.92
N THR A 277 -6.07 0.64 13.11
CA THR A 277 -7.25 1.19 13.80
C THR A 277 -7.10 2.68 14.08
N ARG A 278 -5.89 3.17 14.35
CA ARG A 278 -5.62 4.59 14.61
C ARG A 278 -5.59 5.44 13.34
N TYR A 279 -4.93 4.97 12.28
CA TYR A 279 -4.63 5.77 11.08
C TYR A 279 -5.66 5.65 9.96
N SER A 280 -6.23 4.46 9.74
CA SER A 280 -7.19 4.25 8.64
C SER A 280 -8.61 4.74 8.97
N SER A 281 -9.48 4.72 7.96
CA SER A 281 -10.90 5.05 8.14
C SER A 281 -11.67 4.01 8.97
N LEU A 282 -11.25 2.74 8.93
CA LEU A 282 -11.85 1.66 9.71
C LEU A 282 -11.31 1.65 11.15
N LYS A 283 -12.18 1.88 12.14
CA LYS A 283 -11.82 1.94 13.57
C LYS A 283 -12.13 0.65 14.35
N ASP A 284 -12.45 -0.44 13.65
CA ASP A 284 -12.83 -1.74 14.24
C ASP A 284 -11.63 -2.70 14.27
N ALA A 285 -11.00 -2.86 15.44
CA ALA A 285 -9.88 -3.77 15.64
C ALA A 285 -10.28 -5.25 15.48
N ASP A 286 -11.53 -5.63 15.83
CA ASP A 286 -11.99 -7.01 15.72
C ASP A 286 -12.21 -7.40 14.26
N LEU A 287 -12.58 -6.44 13.41
CA LEU A 287 -12.64 -6.66 11.98
C LEU A 287 -11.24 -6.90 11.38
N TYR A 288 -10.23 -6.13 11.81
CA TYR A 288 -8.85 -6.36 11.36
C TYR A 288 -8.27 -7.74 11.74
N ARG A 289 -8.76 -8.37 12.81
CA ARG A 289 -8.35 -9.74 13.20
C ARG A 289 -8.86 -10.82 12.26
N VAL A 290 -9.94 -10.55 11.51
CA VAL A 290 -10.62 -11.57 10.70
C VAL A 290 -10.56 -11.31 9.19
N ILE A 291 -10.20 -10.11 8.75
CA ILE A 291 -10.01 -9.83 7.32
C ILE A 291 -8.80 -10.60 6.77
N THR A 292 -8.78 -10.81 5.47
CA THR A 292 -7.57 -11.24 4.75
C THR A 292 -6.74 -10.01 4.40
N PRO A 293 -5.57 -9.80 5.04
CA PRO A 293 -4.74 -8.64 4.75
C PRO A 293 -4.07 -8.74 3.37
N PRO A 294 -3.64 -7.62 2.77
CA PRO A 294 -2.86 -7.66 1.53
C PRO A 294 -1.48 -8.28 1.75
N ALA A 295 -0.94 -8.98 0.73
CA ALA A 295 0.48 -9.25 0.66
C ALA A 295 1.24 -8.03 0.15
N ILE A 296 2.47 -7.85 0.65
CA ILE A 296 3.41 -6.82 0.21
C ILE A 296 4.78 -7.46 0.16
N ASP A 297 5.49 -7.32 -0.95
CA ASP A 297 6.85 -7.87 -1.06
C ASP A 297 7.80 -7.20 -0.06
N PRO A 298 8.51 -7.95 0.80
CA PRO A 298 9.34 -7.39 1.88
C PRO A 298 10.57 -6.61 1.38
N ASN A 299 10.88 -6.70 0.11
CA ASN A 299 11.94 -5.95 -0.57
C ASN A 299 11.38 -4.91 -1.56
N GLY A 300 10.06 -4.75 -1.60
CA GLY A 300 9.38 -3.82 -2.50
C GLY A 300 9.42 -4.24 -3.98
N ALA A 301 9.65 -5.51 -4.28
CA ALA A 301 9.73 -5.99 -5.66
C ALA A 301 8.37 -5.85 -6.37
N VAL A 302 8.37 -5.19 -7.52
CA VAL A 302 7.19 -5.01 -8.37
C VAL A 302 7.05 -6.21 -9.30
N ASN A 303 5.86 -6.80 -9.37
CA ASN A 303 5.58 -7.90 -10.30
C ASN A 303 5.31 -7.36 -11.72
N LEU A 304 6.37 -7.23 -12.49
CA LEU A 304 6.31 -6.70 -13.85
C LEU A 304 5.53 -7.62 -14.82
N GLU A 305 5.55 -8.94 -14.60
CA GLU A 305 4.77 -9.90 -15.37
C GLU A 305 3.28 -9.64 -15.22
N SER A 306 2.81 -9.45 -13.99
CA SER A 306 1.42 -9.11 -13.70
C SER A 306 1.02 -7.77 -14.32
N LEU A 307 1.85 -6.73 -14.18
CA LEU A 307 1.59 -5.43 -14.82
C LEU A 307 1.51 -5.56 -16.34
N THR A 308 2.34 -6.41 -16.94
CA THR A 308 2.31 -6.67 -18.40
C THR A 308 1.03 -7.38 -18.81
N LYS A 309 0.54 -8.33 -18.01
CA LYS A 309 -0.72 -9.04 -18.27
C LYS A 309 -1.92 -8.10 -18.19
N ASP A 310 -1.98 -7.24 -17.17
CA ASP A 310 -3.04 -6.23 -17.04
C ASP A 310 -2.98 -5.21 -18.20
N TRP A 311 -1.78 -4.74 -18.54
CA TRP A 311 -1.56 -3.84 -19.67
C TRP A 311 -1.99 -4.44 -20.99
N GLN A 312 -1.69 -5.73 -21.24
CA GLN A 312 -2.12 -6.43 -22.45
C GLN A 312 -3.65 -6.51 -22.52
N PHE A 313 -4.32 -6.81 -21.39
CA PHE A 313 -5.78 -6.80 -21.33
C PHE A 313 -6.35 -5.41 -21.68
N PHE A 314 -5.81 -4.33 -21.14
CA PHE A 314 -6.25 -2.97 -21.47
C PHE A 314 -6.01 -2.61 -22.95
N LYS A 315 -4.94 -3.12 -23.53
CA LYS A 315 -4.66 -2.97 -24.97
C LYS A 315 -5.65 -3.76 -25.82
N ASP A 316 -5.90 -5.02 -25.47
CA ASP A 316 -6.81 -5.90 -26.22
C ASP A 316 -8.27 -5.41 -26.17
N THR A 317 -8.64 -4.72 -25.11
CA THR A 317 -9.95 -4.07 -24.94
C THR A 317 -10.02 -2.66 -25.52
N GLY A 318 -8.95 -2.18 -26.17
CA GLY A 318 -8.90 -0.87 -26.83
C GLY A 318 -8.75 0.33 -25.87
N GLN A 319 -8.47 0.10 -24.60
CA GLN A 319 -8.32 1.15 -23.60
C GLN A 319 -6.92 1.82 -23.66
N LEU A 320 -5.91 1.11 -24.18
CA LEU A 320 -4.54 1.59 -24.41
C LEU A 320 -4.13 1.38 -25.87
N ASP A 321 -3.35 2.31 -26.40
CA ASP A 321 -2.77 2.22 -27.74
C ASP A 321 -1.41 1.49 -27.80
N GLY A 322 -0.90 1.06 -26.65
CA GLY A 322 0.33 0.29 -26.53
C GLY A 322 1.65 1.06 -26.69
N LYS A 323 1.63 2.39 -26.76
CA LYS A 323 2.85 3.22 -26.94
C LYS A 323 3.70 3.34 -25.65
N VAL A 324 3.07 3.23 -24.48
CA VAL A 324 3.73 3.23 -23.18
C VAL A 324 3.39 1.91 -22.51
N GLY A 325 4.39 1.16 -22.09
CA GLY A 325 4.25 -0.14 -21.42
C GLY A 325 4.74 -0.13 -19.99
N PRO A 326 4.63 -1.26 -19.28
CA PRO A 326 5.05 -1.38 -17.90
C PRO A 326 6.53 -1.03 -17.66
N SER A 327 7.44 -1.42 -18.57
CA SER A 327 8.86 -1.10 -18.47
C SER A 327 9.16 0.41 -18.54
N ASP A 328 8.28 1.18 -19.19
CA ASP A 328 8.47 2.63 -19.32
C ASP A 328 8.12 3.37 -18.02
N ILE A 329 7.28 2.78 -17.18
CA ILE A 329 6.77 3.39 -15.95
C ILE A 329 7.44 2.87 -14.68
N VAL A 330 8.17 1.74 -14.71
CA VAL A 330 8.79 1.12 -13.53
C VAL A 330 10.24 1.55 -13.38
N ASP A 331 10.62 1.95 -12.15
CA ASP A 331 11.99 2.22 -11.72
C ASP A 331 12.25 1.54 -10.38
N THR A 332 12.87 0.36 -10.42
CA THR A 332 13.16 -0.43 -9.21
C THR A 332 14.42 0.02 -8.47
N SER A 333 15.16 1.02 -8.96
CA SER A 333 16.45 1.42 -8.38
C SER A 333 16.33 1.87 -6.92
N PHE A 334 15.26 2.57 -6.56
CA PHE A 334 15.04 3.05 -5.19
C PHE A 334 14.87 1.91 -4.18
N ALA A 335 14.03 0.91 -4.52
CA ALA A 335 13.85 -0.27 -3.67
C ALA A 335 15.14 -1.09 -3.59
N ALA A 336 15.86 -1.29 -4.71
CA ALA A 336 17.11 -2.00 -4.75
C ALA A 336 18.19 -1.33 -3.87
N GLU A 337 18.33 0.00 -3.91
CA GLU A 337 19.26 0.74 -3.06
C GLU A 337 18.90 0.62 -1.56
N ALA A 338 17.60 0.66 -1.20
CA ALA A 338 17.17 0.46 0.16
C ALA A 338 17.46 -0.96 0.67
N VAL A 339 17.18 -1.97 -0.16
CA VAL A 339 17.46 -3.38 0.16
C VAL A 339 18.96 -3.63 0.29
N ALA A 340 19.79 -3.03 -0.56
CA ALA A 340 21.24 -3.14 -0.45
C ALA A 340 21.77 -2.61 0.89
N ALA A 341 21.14 -1.56 1.44
CA ALA A 341 21.51 -1.01 2.75
C ALA A 341 21.12 -1.92 3.92
N PHE A 342 20.02 -2.68 3.80
CA PHE A 342 19.50 -3.52 4.90
C PHE A 342 19.91 -4.99 4.82
N GLY A 343 20.35 -5.45 3.66
CA GLY A 343 20.49 -6.86 3.34
C GLY A 343 19.13 -7.55 3.03
N PRO A 344 19.16 -8.86 2.68
CA PRO A 344 17.96 -9.64 2.41
C PRO A 344 17.00 -9.65 3.61
N TYR A 345 15.69 -9.68 3.34
CA TYR A 345 14.70 -9.88 4.40
C TYR A 345 14.79 -11.29 4.96
N VAL A 346 14.83 -11.37 6.28
CA VAL A 346 14.70 -12.62 7.04
C VAL A 346 13.56 -12.39 8.03
N ALA A 347 12.51 -13.20 7.94
CA ALA A 347 11.34 -13.09 8.79
C ALA A 347 11.71 -13.12 10.28
N GLY A 348 11.11 -12.24 11.07
CA GLY A 348 11.36 -12.13 12.51
C GLY A 348 12.69 -11.43 12.87
N THR A 349 13.44 -10.93 11.90
CA THR A 349 14.65 -10.14 12.15
C THR A 349 14.32 -8.65 12.03
N PRO A 350 14.50 -7.84 13.09
CA PRO A 350 14.29 -6.40 12.99
C PRO A 350 15.11 -5.80 11.86
N ALA A 351 14.49 -5.01 10.99
CA ALA A 351 15.22 -4.25 10.00
C ALA A 351 16.13 -3.24 10.74
N LYS A 352 17.42 -3.35 10.49
CA LYS A 352 18.47 -2.51 11.12
C LYS A 352 18.29 -1.04 10.77
#